data_fa9dad068abd7bd5c4e867868700a421
#
_entry.id   fa9dad068abd7bd5c4e867868700a421
#
_cell.length_a   1.000
_cell.length_b   1.000
_cell.length_c   1.000
_cell.angle_alpha   90.00
_cell.angle_beta   90.00
_cell.angle_gamma   90.00
#
_symmetry.space_group_name_H-M   'P 1'
#
loop_
_entity.id
_entity.type
_entity.pdbx_description
1 polymer ?
#
loop_
_entity_poly.entity_id
_entity_poly.type
_entity_poly.pdbx_seq_one_letter_code
_entity_poly.pdbx_strand_id
1 'polypeptide(L)'
;MSLARAELERHDWEAIRCGCGQPAGHLLATLETILAGGASGAVRSLDDHVLIQSVLMPPAPAVCAVVMAHLADGMAAAQEQEILWLLLALVAGEVDGDSVADSLQMRCVETVRDGLWLVYRTYLDAGGPVARGYADDVLDIVEWDPVRLEHYRAR
;
A
#
# COMPACT_ATOMS: atom_id res chain seq x y z
N MET A 1 17.59 -8.24 -9.02
CA MET A 1 16.78 -7.03 -8.70
C MET A 1 15.38 -7.49 -8.32
N SER A 2 14.84 -7.03 -7.20
CA SER A 2 13.46 -7.34 -6.80
C SER A 2 12.45 -6.48 -7.58
N LEU A 3 11.19 -6.92 -7.60
CA LEU A 3 10.10 -6.14 -8.22
C LEU A 3 9.93 -4.79 -7.51
N ALA A 4 9.95 -4.79 -6.17
CA ALA A 4 9.84 -3.58 -5.38
C ALA A 4 10.96 -2.58 -5.68
N ARG A 5 12.20 -3.04 -5.88
CA ARG A 5 13.32 -2.18 -6.24
C ARG A 5 13.13 -1.57 -7.63
N ALA A 6 12.74 -2.39 -8.60
CA ALA A 6 12.45 -1.91 -9.95
C ALA A 6 11.32 -0.88 -9.96
N GLU A 7 10.26 -1.13 -9.18
CA GLU A 7 9.15 -0.21 -9.05
C GLU A 7 9.54 1.09 -8.35
N LEU A 8 10.38 1.02 -7.30
CA LEU A 8 10.92 2.20 -6.60
C LEU A 8 11.70 3.11 -7.57
N GLU A 9 12.53 2.53 -8.43
CA GLU A 9 13.35 3.24 -9.41
C GLU A 9 12.54 3.79 -10.60
N ARG A 10 11.33 3.27 -10.85
CA ARG A 10 10.47 3.71 -11.97
C ARG A 10 9.90 5.11 -11.78
N HIS A 11 9.75 5.57 -10.54
CA HIS A 11 9.11 6.85 -10.23
C HIS A 11 10.13 7.99 -10.16
N ASP A 12 9.75 9.16 -10.71
CA ASP A 12 10.50 10.41 -10.52
C ASP A 12 10.06 11.06 -9.18
N TRP A 13 10.68 10.61 -8.09
CA TRP A 13 10.36 11.08 -6.74
C TRP A 13 10.62 12.57 -6.54
N GLU A 14 11.56 13.17 -7.27
CA GLU A 14 11.85 14.60 -7.19
C GLU A 14 10.73 15.44 -7.83
N ALA A 15 10.02 14.89 -8.81
CA ALA A 15 8.86 15.54 -9.42
C ALA A 15 7.57 15.42 -8.61
N ILE A 16 7.52 14.51 -7.61
CA ILE A 16 6.35 14.30 -6.76
C ILE A 16 6.47 15.21 -5.54
N ARG A 17 5.42 16.00 -5.27
CA ARG A 17 5.36 16.83 -4.06
C ARG A 17 4.96 15.99 -2.86
N CYS A 18 5.80 16.00 -1.82
CA CYS A 18 5.51 15.33 -0.54
C CYS A 18 4.50 16.13 0.31
N GLY A 19 3.80 15.45 1.22
CA GLY A 19 2.91 16.07 2.20
C GLY A 19 3.61 17.11 3.10
N CYS A 20 4.91 16.96 3.35
CA CYS A 20 5.71 17.95 4.09
C CYS A 20 6.07 19.20 3.25
N GLY A 21 5.67 19.26 1.98
CA GLY A 21 5.90 20.40 1.09
C GLY A 21 7.21 20.36 0.31
N GLN A 22 8.11 19.41 0.59
CA GLN A 22 9.36 19.18 -0.15
C GLN A 22 9.13 18.21 -1.33
N PRO A 23 10.05 18.08 -2.29
CA PRO A 23 10.07 16.94 -3.22
C PRO A 23 10.14 15.61 -2.45
N ALA A 24 9.50 14.57 -2.97
CA ALA A 24 9.41 13.27 -2.30
C ALA A 24 10.70 12.43 -2.35
N GLY A 25 11.77 12.92 -2.98
CA GLY A 25 13.05 12.21 -3.07
C GLY A 25 13.63 11.77 -1.74
N HIS A 26 13.36 12.52 -0.66
CA HIS A 26 13.79 12.12 0.70
C HIS A 26 13.08 10.86 1.22
N LEU A 27 11.95 10.44 0.63
CA LEU A 27 11.27 9.20 1.01
C LEU A 27 12.01 7.94 0.55
N LEU A 28 12.92 8.06 -0.41
CA LEU A 28 13.68 6.91 -0.93
C LEU A 28 14.38 6.12 0.17
N ALA A 29 15.10 6.81 1.07
CA ALA A 29 15.80 6.15 2.18
C ALA A 29 14.84 5.41 3.13
N THR A 30 13.67 6.01 3.40
CA THR A 30 12.62 5.38 4.22
C THR A 30 12.05 4.13 3.54
N LEU A 31 11.73 4.25 2.25
CA LEU A 31 11.20 3.12 1.48
C LEU A 31 12.23 2.00 1.35
N GLU A 32 13.50 2.30 1.08
CA GLU A 32 14.58 1.30 1.08
C GLU A 32 14.71 0.58 2.43
N THR A 33 14.56 1.30 3.54
CA THR A 33 14.56 0.70 4.89
C THR A 33 13.38 -0.25 5.07
N ILE A 34 12.20 0.13 4.62
CA ILE A 34 10.99 -0.71 4.66
C ILE A 34 11.21 -1.97 3.80
N LEU A 35 11.68 -1.82 2.56
CA LEU A 35 11.92 -2.94 1.65
C LEU A 35 13.00 -3.92 2.16
N ALA A 36 13.98 -3.43 2.89
CA ALA A 36 15.02 -4.26 3.50
C ALA A 36 14.53 -5.05 4.74
N GLY A 37 13.25 -4.92 5.12
CA GLY A 37 12.75 -5.55 6.35
C GLY A 37 13.21 -4.82 7.60
N GLY A 38 13.33 -3.50 7.53
CA GLY A 38 13.83 -2.63 8.61
C GLY A 38 13.07 -2.78 9.92
N ALA A 39 13.46 -2.01 10.92
CA ALA A 39 12.90 -2.07 12.26
C ALA A 39 11.37 -1.96 12.24
N SER A 40 10.69 -2.70 13.13
CA SER A 40 9.26 -2.59 13.37
C SER A 40 8.86 -1.11 13.50
N GLY A 41 7.83 -0.70 12.79
CA GLY A 41 7.35 0.68 12.78
C GLY A 41 8.01 1.60 11.75
N ALA A 42 8.94 1.10 10.88
CA ALA A 42 9.52 1.90 9.80
C ALA A 42 8.44 2.49 8.87
N VAL A 43 7.32 1.78 8.70
CA VAL A 43 6.16 2.25 7.92
C VAL A 43 5.59 3.55 8.49
N ARG A 44 5.63 3.77 9.80
CA ARG A 44 5.15 5.01 10.45
C ARG A 44 5.98 6.24 10.09
N SER A 45 7.20 6.06 9.58
CA SER A 45 8.03 7.16 9.08
C SER A 45 7.46 7.78 7.77
N LEU A 46 6.41 7.20 7.21
CA LEU A 46 5.65 7.75 6.09
C LEU A 46 4.51 8.69 6.55
N ASP A 47 4.19 8.70 7.85
CA ASP A 47 3.23 9.65 8.41
C ASP A 47 3.74 11.09 8.19
N ASP A 48 2.82 12.02 7.97
CA ASP A 48 3.07 13.42 7.60
C ASP A 48 3.73 13.64 6.21
N HIS A 49 4.00 12.56 5.48
CA HIS A 49 4.59 12.60 4.15
C HIS A 49 3.64 12.05 3.07
N VAL A 50 3.13 10.86 3.29
CA VAL A 50 2.26 10.11 2.36
C VAL A 50 0.80 10.21 2.80
N LEU A 51 0.56 10.24 4.11
CA LEU A 51 -0.74 10.47 4.74
C LEU A 51 -0.60 11.52 5.83
N ILE A 52 -1.55 12.45 5.89
CA ILE A 52 -1.69 13.42 6.98
C ILE A 52 -3.08 13.26 7.56
N GLN A 53 -3.20 12.70 8.77
CA GLN A 53 -4.50 12.46 9.43
C GLN A 53 -5.50 11.73 8.50
N SER A 54 -5.09 10.64 7.88
CA SER A 54 -5.86 9.86 6.90
C SER A 54 -6.04 10.50 5.52
N VAL A 55 -5.64 11.74 5.31
CA VAL A 55 -5.67 12.40 3.99
C VAL A 55 -4.45 11.98 3.18
N LEU A 56 -4.70 11.45 1.99
CA LEU A 56 -3.64 11.03 1.07
C LEU A 56 -2.92 12.23 0.46
N MET A 57 -1.59 12.12 0.42
CA MET A 57 -0.70 13.09 -0.22
C MET A 57 -0.21 12.57 -1.58
N PRO A 58 0.30 13.43 -2.47
CA PRO A 58 0.68 13.04 -3.82
C PRO A 58 1.61 11.82 -3.97
N PRO A 59 2.50 11.48 -3.02
CA PRO A 59 3.30 10.26 -3.12
C PRO A 59 2.52 8.95 -2.96
N ALA A 60 1.30 8.97 -2.43
CA ALA A 60 0.55 7.77 -2.06
C ALA A 60 0.41 6.74 -3.20
N PRO A 61 0.05 7.09 -4.45
CA PRO A 61 -0.03 6.11 -5.53
C PRO A 61 1.31 5.45 -5.87
N ALA A 62 2.41 6.20 -5.85
CA ALA A 62 3.75 5.64 -6.11
C ALA A 62 4.17 4.69 -4.97
N VAL A 63 3.93 5.08 -3.71
CA VAL A 63 4.17 4.21 -2.55
C VAL A 63 3.30 2.96 -2.62
N CYS A 64 2.03 3.07 -3.01
CA CYS A 64 1.13 1.92 -3.19
C CYS A 64 1.67 0.92 -4.22
N ALA A 65 2.18 1.39 -5.35
CA ALA A 65 2.77 0.53 -6.37
C ALA A 65 4.03 -0.20 -5.85
N VAL A 66 4.92 0.50 -5.14
CA VAL A 66 6.11 -0.11 -4.51
C VAL A 66 5.71 -1.17 -3.48
N VAL A 67 4.70 -0.89 -2.66
CA VAL A 67 4.17 -1.82 -1.64
C VAL A 67 3.58 -3.07 -2.27
N MET A 68 2.81 -2.95 -3.35
CA MET A 68 2.27 -4.09 -4.09
C MET A 68 3.36 -4.94 -4.72
N ALA A 69 4.38 -4.31 -5.30
CA ALA A 69 5.55 -5.02 -5.82
C ALA A 69 6.32 -5.76 -4.72
N HIS A 70 6.41 -5.18 -3.52
CA HIS A 70 7.05 -5.81 -2.37
C HIS A 70 6.26 -7.03 -1.85
N LEU A 71 4.94 -6.97 -1.83
CA LEU A 71 4.09 -8.14 -1.57
C LEU A 71 4.33 -9.27 -2.57
N ALA A 72 4.55 -8.93 -3.84
CA ALA A 72 4.84 -9.92 -4.89
C ALA A 72 6.23 -10.56 -4.72
N ASP A 73 7.22 -9.83 -4.23
CA ASP A 73 8.56 -10.36 -3.91
C ASP A 73 8.52 -11.37 -2.74
N GLY A 74 7.52 -11.25 -1.84
CA GLY A 74 7.41 -12.03 -0.62
C GLY A 74 8.26 -11.47 0.52
N MET A 75 7.80 -11.67 1.76
CA MET A 75 8.44 -11.12 2.95
C MET A 75 8.15 -11.96 4.21
N ALA A 76 8.82 -11.65 5.32
CA ALA A 76 8.55 -12.28 6.60
C ALA A 76 7.17 -11.86 7.15
N ALA A 77 6.50 -12.74 7.90
CA ALA A 77 5.14 -12.52 8.41
C ALA A 77 4.97 -11.22 9.24
N ALA A 78 5.98 -10.86 10.03
CA ALA A 78 5.93 -9.61 10.82
C ALA A 78 5.93 -8.36 9.93
N GLN A 79 6.71 -8.38 8.85
CA GLN A 79 6.76 -7.30 7.87
C GLN A 79 5.47 -7.28 7.03
N GLU A 80 4.95 -8.44 6.65
CA GLU A 80 3.69 -8.56 5.90
C GLU A 80 2.54 -7.85 6.63
N GLN A 81 2.43 -8.01 7.95
CA GLN A 81 1.42 -7.33 8.74
C GLN A 81 1.53 -5.80 8.66
N GLU A 82 2.75 -5.24 8.76
CA GLU A 82 2.97 -3.78 8.64
C GLU A 82 2.66 -3.27 7.23
N ILE A 83 3.03 -4.03 6.22
CA ILE A 83 2.77 -3.70 4.81
C ILE A 83 1.28 -3.73 4.50
N LEU A 84 0.54 -4.71 5.01
CA LEU A 84 -0.92 -4.78 4.84
C LEU A 84 -1.64 -3.63 5.56
N TRP A 85 -1.16 -3.24 6.74
CA TRP A 85 -1.68 -2.05 7.42
C TRP A 85 -1.46 -0.78 6.58
N LEU A 86 -0.27 -0.60 6.01
CA LEU A 86 0.01 0.53 5.12
C LEU A 86 -0.88 0.49 3.87
N LEU A 87 -1.02 -0.69 3.26
CA LEU A 87 -1.86 -0.86 2.07
C LEU A 87 -3.32 -0.48 2.36
N LEU A 88 -3.85 -0.93 3.51
CA LEU A 88 -5.18 -0.55 3.97
C LEU A 88 -5.29 0.98 4.14
N ALA A 89 -4.32 1.61 4.78
CA ALA A 89 -4.31 3.06 4.96
C ALA A 89 -4.33 3.82 3.62
N LEU A 90 -3.63 3.30 2.61
CA LEU A 90 -3.57 3.90 1.26
C LEU A 90 -4.89 3.76 0.49
N VAL A 91 -5.55 2.60 0.55
CA VAL A 91 -6.82 2.38 -0.17
C VAL A 91 -8.05 2.94 0.56
N ALA A 92 -7.97 3.09 1.88
CA ALA A 92 -9.02 3.67 2.72
C ALA A 92 -8.83 5.18 2.95
N GLY A 93 -7.72 5.77 2.49
CA GLY A 93 -7.37 7.16 2.75
C GLY A 93 -8.37 8.14 2.16
N GLU A 94 -8.51 9.29 2.82
CA GLU A 94 -9.34 10.39 2.38
C GLU A 94 -8.62 11.23 1.32
N VAL A 95 -9.39 11.96 0.52
CA VAL A 95 -8.86 12.90 -0.47
C VAL A 95 -9.48 14.27 -0.28
N ASP A 96 -8.67 15.32 -0.44
CA ASP A 96 -9.15 16.68 -0.53
C ASP A 96 -9.71 16.95 -1.93
N GLY A 97 -10.99 17.28 -2.03
CA GLY A 97 -11.65 17.70 -3.26
C GLY A 97 -12.78 16.81 -3.74
N ASP A 98 -13.55 17.32 -4.70
CA ASP A 98 -14.83 16.74 -5.13
C ASP A 98 -14.73 15.69 -6.25
N SER A 99 -13.55 15.44 -6.83
CA SER A 99 -13.40 14.51 -7.96
C SER A 99 -12.93 13.13 -7.50
N VAL A 100 -13.86 12.20 -7.39
CA VAL A 100 -13.57 10.80 -7.01
C VAL A 100 -12.84 10.05 -8.12
N ALA A 101 -13.10 10.36 -9.40
CA ALA A 101 -12.59 9.59 -10.55
C ALA A 101 -11.06 9.68 -10.74
N ASP A 102 -10.44 10.83 -10.42
CA ASP A 102 -8.99 11.05 -10.55
C ASP A 102 -8.32 11.21 -9.17
N SER A 103 -8.98 10.78 -8.11
CA SER A 103 -8.46 10.93 -6.75
C SER A 103 -7.24 10.07 -6.51
N LEU A 104 -6.36 10.49 -5.59
CA LEU A 104 -5.22 9.71 -5.14
C LEU A 104 -5.68 8.34 -4.58
N GLN A 105 -6.80 8.32 -3.87
CA GLN A 105 -7.40 7.11 -3.32
C GLN A 105 -7.79 6.13 -4.44
N MET A 106 -8.48 6.60 -5.48
CA MET A 106 -8.88 5.73 -6.59
C MET A 106 -7.66 5.16 -7.33
N ARG A 107 -6.60 5.95 -7.51
CA ARG A 107 -5.34 5.46 -8.10
C ARG A 107 -4.69 4.36 -7.26
N CYS A 108 -4.73 4.47 -5.92
CA CYS A 108 -4.29 3.39 -5.04
C CYS A 108 -5.19 2.15 -5.17
N VAL A 109 -6.51 2.32 -5.18
CA VAL A 109 -7.47 1.22 -5.36
C VAL A 109 -7.23 0.48 -6.69
N GLU A 110 -7.06 1.21 -7.80
CA GLU A 110 -6.78 0.62 -9.12
C GLU A 110 -5.45 -0.16 -9.11
N THR A 111 -4.39 0.39 -8.51
CA THR A 111 -3.10 -0.29 -8.37
C THR A 111 -3.25 -1.63 -7.61
N VAL A 112 -4.01 -1.64 -6.52
CA VAL A 112 -4.25 -2.87 -5.75
C VAL A 112 -5.11 -3.85 -6.54
N ARG A 113 -6.09 -3.36 -7.28
CA ARG A 113 -6.95 -4.20 -8.14
C ARG A 113 -6.16 -4.88 -9.27
N ASP A 114 -5.17 -4.22 -9.84
CA ASP A 114 -4.27 -4.85 -10.83
C ASP A 114 -3.49 -6.03 -10.23
N GLY A 115 -3.24 -6.02 -8.93
CA GLY A 115 -2.62 -7.09 -8.16
C GLY A 115 -3.58 -7.85 -7.22
N LEU A 116 -4.88 -7.86 -7.48
CA LEU A 116 -5.92 -8.40 -6.58
C LEU A 116 -5.62 -9.82 -6.08
N TRP A 117 -5.08 -10.69 -6.94
CA TRP A 117 -4.75 -12.07 -6.57
C TRP A 117 -3.63 -12.18 -5.52
N LEU A 118 -2.76 -11.16 -5.42
CA LEU A 118 -1.76 -11.11 -4.34
C LEU A 118 -2.45 -10.89 -2.99
N VAL A 119 -3.46 -10.02 -2.94
CA VAL A 119 -4.21 -9.76 -1.71
C VAL A 119 -4.99 -11.01 -1.28
N TYR A 120 -5.64 -11.71 -2.22
CA TYR A 120 -6.30 -12.98 -1.92
C TYR A 120 -5.33 -14.06 -1.43
N ARG A 121 -4.16 -14.19 -2.07
CA ARG A 121 -3.13 -15.11 -1.61
C ARG A 121 -2.72 -14.79 -0.17
N THR A 122 -2.42 -13.52 0.11
CA THR A 122 -2.04 -13.08 1.44
C THR A 122 -3.16 -13.32 2.45
N TYR A 123 -4.42 -13.07 2.10
CA TYR A 123 -5.59 -13.39 2.95
C TYR A 123 -5.66 -14.88 3.33
N LEU A 124 -5.42 -15.77 2.36
CA LEU A 124 -5.49 -17.22 2.58
C LEU A 124 -4.28 -17.76 3.36
N ASP A 125 -3.09 -17.22 3.11
CA ASP A 125 -1.81 -17.71 3.64
C ASP A 125 -1.30 -16.90 4.84
N ALA A 126 -2.07 -15.90 5.31
CA ALA A 126 -1.66 -15.00 6.37
C ALA A 126 -1.13 -15.71 7.60
N GLY A 127 0.05 -15.30 8.07
CA GLY A 127 0.73 -15.90 9.23
C GLY A 127 0.06 -15.62 10.58
N GLY A 128 -1.08 -14.92 10.60
CA GLY A 128 -1.83 -14.61 11.81
C GLY A 128 -3.12 -13.84 11.57
N PRO A 129 -4.00 -13.78 12.60
CA PRO A 129 -5.34 -13.18 12.47
C PRO A 129 -5.32 -11.68 12.16
N VAL A 130 -4.30 -10.95 12.61
CA VAL A 130 -4.18 -9.50 12.37
C VAL A 130 -3.86 -9.21 10.90
N ALA A 131 -2.87 -9.90 10.34
CA ALA A 131 -2.52 -9.76 8.93
C ALA A 131 -3.71 -10.17 8.03
N ARG A 132 -4.38 -11.28 8.37
CA ARG A 132 -5.59 -11.71 7.66
C ARG A 132 -6.70 -10.66 7.73
N GLY A 133 -6.90 -10.02 8.89
CA GLY A 133 -7.88 -8.95 9.07
C GLY A 133 -7.59 -7.75 8.17
N TYR A 134 -6.34 -7.30 8.11
CA TYR A 134 -5.96 -6.20 7.20
C TYR A 134 -6.16 -6.56 5.72
N ALA A 135 -5.82 -7.78 5.32
CA ALA A 135 -6.05 -8.23 3.94
C ALA A 135 -7.56 -8.28 3.62
N ASP A 136 -8.39 -8.71 4.57
CA ASP A 136 -9.85 -8.73 4.44
C ASP A 136 -10.43 -7.32 4.29
N ASP A 137 -9.98 -6.38 5.13
CA ASP A 137 -10.40 -4.98 5.05
C ASP A 137 -9.96 -4.32 3.72
N VAL A 138 -8.78 -4.66 3.21
CA VAL A 138 -8.35 -4.22 1.86
C VAL A 138 -9.29 -4.78 0.80
N LEU A 139 -9.62 -6.08 0.87
CA LEU A 139 -10.53 -6.73 -0.07
C LEU A 139 -11.93 -6.10 -0.05
N ASP A 140 -12.45 -5.69 1.10
CA ASP A 140 -13.73 -4.98 1.20
C ASP A 140 -13.77 -3.68 0.36
N ILE A 141 -12.62 -3.04 0.21
CA ILE A 141 -12.51 -1.78 -0.55
C ILE A 141 -12.29 -2.04 -2.05
N VAL A 142 -11.40 -2.99 -2.36
CA VAL A 142 -10.90 -3.15 -3.74
C VAL A 142 -11.59 -4.25 -4.54
N GLU A 143 -12.27 -5.20 -3.88
CA GLU A 143 -12.99 -6.27 -4.57
C GLU A 143 -14.40 -5.81 -4.95
N TRP A 144 -14.68 -5.79 -6.25
CA TRP A 144 -15.98 -5.35 -6.78
C TRP A 144 -16.91 -6.52 -7.13
N ASP A 145 -16.47 -7.76 -6.91
CA ASP A 145 -17.29 -8.96 -7.05
C ASP A 145 -17.63 -9.53 -5.66
N PRO A 146 -18.80 -9.20 -5.09
CA PRO A 146 -19.17 -9.64 -3.75
C PRO A 146 -19.34 -11.17 -3.66
N VAL A 147 -19.71 -11.83 -4.76
CA VAL A 147 -19.85 -13.29 -4.78
C VAL A 147 -18.50 -13.96 -4.65
N ARG A 148 -17.49 -13.43 -5.34
CA ARG A 148 -16.11 -13.91 -5.21
C ARG A 148 -15.59 -13.70 -3.78
N LEU A 149 -15.78 -12.52 -3.20
CA LEU A 149 -15.33 -12.20 -1.85
C LEU A 149 -15.94 -13.18 -0.82
N GLU A 150 -17.25 -13.38 -0.85
CA GLU A 150 -17.94 -14.32 0.03
C GLU A 150 -17.41 -15.75 -0.14
N HIS A 151 -17.16 -16.19 -1.39
CA HIS A 151 -16.61 -17.51 -1.65
C HIS A 151 -15.25 -17.72 -0.97
N TYR A 152 -14.37 -16.73 -1.02
CA TYR A 152 -13.04 -16.82 -0.38
C TYR A 152 -13.10 -16.73 1.14
N ARG A 153 -14.02 -15.93 1.70
CA ARG A 153 -14.25 -15.82 3.13
C ARG A 153 -14.75 -17.13 3.76
N ALA A 154 -15.44 -17.96 3.01
CA ALA A 154 -15.92 -19.26 3.44
C ALA A 154 -14.82 -20.36 3.49
N ARG A 155 -13.58 -20.06 3.12
CA ARG A 155 -12.44 -21.00 3.15
C ARG A 155 -11.65 -20.86 4.43
#